data_8caf6ba97adf7deaf4fdee702ca3583f
#
_entry.id   8caf6ba97adf7deaf4fdee702ca3583f
#
_cell.length_a   1.000
_cell.length_b   1.000
_cell.length_c   1.000
_cell.angle_alpha   90.00
_cell.angle_beta   90.00
_cell.angle_gamma   90.00
#
_symmetry.space_group_name_H-M   'P 1'
#
loop_
_entity.id
_entity.type
_entity.pdbx_description
1 polymer ?
#
loop_
_entity_poly.entity_id
_entity_poly.type
_entity_poly.pdbx_seq_one_letter_code
_entity_poly.pdbx_strand_id
1 'polypeptide(L)'
;MAKAVDLVRSGAGTIIHSLVVPLFALIFTIYYRPAGVYEHLTMQIASFTFNVTILFCILLVSFSITRGWLYLLGKYKEVTGKIYLVWTLGEMLTAALFCSLYIFLMEDYGVSYFEVAGYTFINLLAICVYPFGFLWLGAEIFARDKEDATPADDNSLIRFHDEYKKLRLVIAPEA
;
A
#
# COMPACT_ATOMS: atom_id res chain seq x y z
N MET A 1 0.30 -15.19 1.09
CA MET A 1 -0.14 -14.15 0.13
C MET A 1 -1.58 -13.69 0.32
N ALA A 2 -2.59 -14.53 0.38
CA ALA A 2 -3.98 -14.09 0.55
C ALA A 2 -4.20 -13.24 1.81
N LYS A 3 -3.68 -13.67 2.96
CA LYS A 3 -3.82 -12.95 4.25
C LYS A 3 -3.12 -11.59 4.27
N ALA A 4 -1.95 -11.46 3.61
CA ALA A 4 -1.25 -10.19 3.49
C ALA A 4 -2.06 -9.19 2.64
N VAL A 5 -2.68 -9.66 1.55
CA VAL A 5 -3.59 -8.83 0.72
C VAL A 5 -4.79 -8.35 1.54
N ASP A 6 -5.37 -9.21 2.37
CA ASP A 6 -6.51 -8.85 3.23
C ASP A 6 -6.14 -7.79 4.28
N LEU A 7 -4.94 -7.89 4.87
CA LEU A 7 -4.45 -6.89 5.82
C LEU A 7 -4.22 -5.53 5.16
N VAL A 8 -3.56 -5.51 4.00
CA VAL A 8 -3.30 -4.26 3.24
C VAL A 8 -4.59 -3.64 2.71
N ARG A 9 -5.61 -4.46 2.43
CA ARG A 9 -6.95 -4.04 2.00
C ARG A 9 -7.84 -3.58 3.14
N SER A 10 -7.50 -3.86 4.38
CA SER A 10 -8.27 -3.40 5.55
C SER A 10 -8.38 -1.88 5.58
N GLY A 11 -9.38 -1.34 6.28
CA GLY A 11 -9.53 0.11 6.42
C GLY A 11 -8.28 0.78 7.00
N ALA A 12 -7.65 0.16 8.01
CA ALA A 12 -6.39 0.62 8.57
C ALA A 12 -5.24 0.53 7.55
N GLY A 13 -5.12 -0.58 6.82
CA GLY A 13 -4.11 -0.75 5.77
C GLY A 13 -4.26 0.28 4.66
N THR A 14 -5.50 0.60 4.26
CA THR A 14 -5.81 1.65 3.28
C THR A 14 -5.31 3.02 3.75
N ILE A 15 -5.61 3.41 4.99
CA ILE A 15 -5.18 4.70 5.57
C ILE A 15 -3.64 4.76 5.67
N ILE A 16 -3.02 3.72 6.21
CA ILE A 16 -1.56 3.63 6.35
C ILE A 16 -0.90 3.77 4.98
N HIS A 17 -1.37 3.04 3.98
CA HIS A 17 -0.81 3.08 2.64
C HIS A 17 -0.95 4.48 2.00
N SER A 18 -2.14 5.08 2.08
CA SER A 18 -2.42 6.41 1.52
C SER A 18 -1.58 7.51 2.14
N LEU A 19 -1.12 7.34 3.38
CA LEU A 19 -0.29 8.32 4.07
C LEU A 19 1.21 8.02 3.95
N VAL A 20 1.62 6.77 4.21
CA VAL A 20 3.03 6.39 4.30
C VAL A 20 3.73 6.51 2.95
N VAL A 21 3.08 6.12 1.85
CA VAL A 21 3.72 6.16 0.53
C VAL A 21 4.00 7.59 0.07
N PRO A 22 3.04 8.54 0.08
CA PRO A 22 3.34 9.93 -0.25
C PRO A 22 4.33 10.58 0.73
N LEU A 23 4.23 10.30 2.02
CA LEU A 23 5.14 10.85 3.03
C LEU A 23 6.58 10.36 2.80
N PHE A 24 6.75 9.08 2.48
CA PHE A 24 8.06 8.55 2.10
C PHE A 24 8.60 9.24 0.84
N ALA A 25 7.77 9.42 -0.19
CA ALA A 25 8.16 10.10 -1.41
C ALA A 25 8.58 11.55 -1.14
N LEU A 26 7.86 12.28 -0.27
CA LEU A 26 8.21 13.62 0.16
C LEU A 26 9.57 13.66 0.84
N ILE A 27 9.77 12.84 1.88
CA ILE A 27 11.01 12.80 2.66
C ILE A 27 12.17 12.39 1.76
N PHE A 28 11.99 11.34 0.96
CA PHE A 28 13.01 10.84 0.05
C PHE A 28 13.43 11.92 -0.96
N THR A 29 12.48 12.60 -1.58
CA THR A 29 12.77 13.67 -2.57
C THR A 29 13.49 14.85 -1.94
N ILE A 30 13.11 15.27 -0.72
CA ILE A 30 13.76 16.38 -0.03
C ILE A 30 15.20 16.04 0.36
N TYR A 31 15.45 14.86 0.91
CA TYR A 31 16.75 14.49 1.44
C TYR A 31 17.71 13.96 0.38
N TYR A 32 17.26 13.08 -0.49
CA TYR A 32 18.11 12.43 -1.49
C TYR A 32 18.25 13.23 -2.77
N ARG A 33 17.30 14.11 -3.08
CA ARG A 33 17.29 14.92 -4.31
C ARG A 33 17.71 14.08 -5.52
N PRO A 34 16.91 13.06 -5.92
CA PRO A 34 17.30 12.15 -6.99
C PRO A 34 17.77 12.93 -8.22
N ALA A 35 18.79 12.39 -8.92
CA ALA A 35 19.41 13.05 -10.06
C ALA A 35 18.34 13.46 -11.11
N GLY A 36 18.37 14.72 -11.54
CA GLY A 36 17.40 15.31 -12.46
C GLY A 36 16.14 15.87 -11.80
N VAL A 37 15.68 15.32 -10.65
CA VAL A 37 14.46 15.83 -9.99
C VAL A 37 14.65 17.23 -9.43
N TYR A 38 15.85 17.52 -8.86
CA TYR A 38 16.15 18.83 -8.31
C TYR A 38 16.19 19.92 -9.41
N GLU A 39 16.82 19.61 -10.54
CA GLU A 39 16.93 20.53 -11.67
C GLU A 39 15.56 20.84 -12.28
N HIS A 40 14.72 19.82 -12.39
CA HIS A 40 13.36 19.96 -12.92
C HIS A 40 12.36 20.60 -11.94
N LEU A 41 12.56 20.47 -10.64
CA LEU A 41 11.68 21.09 -9.63
C LEU A 41 12.16 22.43 -9.11
N THR A 42 13.37 22.87 -9.50
CA THR A 42 13.86 24.22 -9.22
C THR A 42 13.35 25.16 -10.31
N MET A 43 12.06 25.41 -10.29
CA MET A 43 11.40 26.23 -11.29
C MET A 43 11.62 27.73 -11.01
N GLN A 44 11.55 28.54 -12.06
CA GLN A 44 11.70 30.01 -11.96
C GLN A 44 10.62 30.68 -11.08
N ILE A 45 9.48 30.02 -10.87
CA ILE A 45 8.31 30.58 -10.23
C ILE A 45 8.19 30.20 -8.74
N ALA A 46 8.73 29.07 -8.32
CA ALA A 46 8.60 28.59 -6.95
C ALA A 46 9.82 27.80 -6.46
N SER A 47 10.05 27.83 -5.13
CA SER A 47 11.16 27.10 -4.54
C SER A 47 10.96 25.59 -4.66
N PHE A 48 12.07 24.83 -4.70
CA PHE A 48 12.08 23.36 -4.72
C PHE A 48 11.15 22.76 -3.64
N THR A 49 11.25 23.25 -2.40
CA THR A 49 10.44 22.74 -1.29
C THR A 49 8.94 22.96 -1.51
N PHE A 50 8.56 24.10 -2.07
CA PHE A 50 7.17 24.40 -2.39
C PHE A 50 6.64 23.41 -3.44
N ASN A 51 7.37 23.22 -4.54
CA ASN A 51 6.98 22.31 -5.62
C ASN A 51 6.85 20.86 -5.12
N VAL A 52 7.82 20.39 -4.32
CA VAL A 52 7.77 19.04 -3.72
C VAL A 52 6.58 18.91 -2.76
N THR A 53 6.23 19.95 -2.02
CA THR A 53 5.05 19.95 -1.15
C THR A 53 3.74 19.84 -1.94
N ILE A 54 3.63 20.57 -3.05
CA ILE A 54 2.45 20.46 -3.93
C ILE A 54 2.35 19.05 -4.54
N LEU A 55 3.47 18.49 -5.02
CA LEU A 55 3.51 17.11 -5.52
C LEU A 55 3.10 16.10 -4.45
N PHE A 56 3.54 16.29 -3.20
CA PHE A 56 3.09 15.49 -2.07
C PHE A 56 1.56 15.56 -1.88
N CYS A 57 0.97 16.75 -1.94
CA CYS A 57 -0.48 16.90 -1.84
C CYS A 57 -1.21 16.17 -2.98
N ILE A 58 -0.70 16.27 -4.21
CA ILE A 58 -1.25 15.58 -5.37
C ILE A 58 -1.18 14.05 -5.17
N LEU A 59 -0.03 13.53 -4.73
CA LEU A 59 0.15 12.12 -4.41
C LEU A 59 -0.81 11.66 -3.31
N LEU A 60 -0.90 12.43 -2.21
CA LEU A 60 -1.79 12.11 -1.09
C LEU A 60 -3.25 11.98 -1.55
N VAL A 61 -3.73 12.93 -2.34
CA VAL A 61 -5.11 12.91 -2.86
C VAL A 61 -5.30 11.74 -3.83
N SER A 62 -4.38 11.54 -4.78
CA SER A 62 -4.45 10.44 -5.75
C SER A 62 -4.49 9.08 -5.05
N PHE A 63 -3.57 8.82 -4.12
CA PHE A 63 -3.53 7.56 -3.38
C PHE A 63 -4.74 7.38 -2.47
N SER A 64 -5.24 8.44 -1.84
CA SER A 64 -6.44 8.35 -1.01
C SER A 64 -7.68 7.97 -1.82
N ILE A 65 -7.85 8.55 -3.00
CA ILE A 65 -8.98 8.25 -3.89
C ILE A 65 -8.86 6.81 -4.42
N THR A 66 -7.73 6.45 -4.99
CA THR A 66 -7.53 5.12 -5.61
C THR A 66 -7.60 4.00 -4.59
N ARG A 67 -7.05 4.18 -3.40
CA ARG A 67 -7.15 3.20 -2.29
C ARG A 67 -8.55 3.15 -1.69
N GLY A 68 -9.23 4.27 -1.58
CA GLY A 68 -10.63 4.31 -1.17
C GLY A 68 -11.51 3.50 -2.12
N TRP A 69 -11.30 3.63 -3.43
CA TRP A 69 -11.98 2.82 -4.44
C TRP A 69 -11.65 1.33 -4.33
N LEU A 70 -10.37 0.97 -4.13
CA LEU A 70 -9.97 -0.42 -3.93
C LEU A 70 -10.62 -1.02 -2.68
N TYR A 71 -10.70 -0.26 -1.59
CA TYR A 71 -11.38 -0.67 -0.37
C TYR A 71 -12.88 -0.91 -0.60
N LEU A 72 -13.55 -0.02 -1.33
CA LEU A 72 -14.96 -0.17 -1.68
C LEU A 72 -15.19 -1.39 -2.59
N LEU A 73 -14.38 -1.56 -3.63
CA LEU A 73 -14.45 -2.73 -4.52
C LEU A 73 -14.25 -4.03 -3.76
N GLY A 74 -13.35 -4.04 -2.78
CA GLY A 74 -13.08 -5.20 -1.93
C GLY A 74 -14.26 -5.63 -1.05
N LYS A 75 -15.27 -4.79 -0.86
CA LYS A 75 -16.53 -5.17 -0.19
C LYS A 75 -17.43 -6.01 -1.08
N TYR A 76 -17.31 -5.87 -2.40
CA TYR A 76 -18.21 -6.49 -3.38
C TYR A 76 -17.55 -7.64 -4.15
N LYS A 77 -16.22 -7.67 -4.25
CA LYS A 77 -15.47 -8.67 -5.02
C LYS A 77 -14.23 -9.12 -4.26
N GLU A 78 -13.88 -10.38 -4.39
CA GLU A 78 -12.60 -10.90 -3.91
C GLU A 78 -11.46 -10.28 -4.72
N VAL A 79 -10.52 -9.61 -4.03
CA VAL A 79 -9.35 -9.02 -4.64
C VAL A 79 -8.20 -10.02 -4.55
N THR A 80 -7.87 -10.64 -5.65
CA THR A 80 -6.70 -11.52 -5.76
C THR A 80 -5.40 -10.70 -5.79
N GLY A 81 -4.27 -11.34 -5.48
CA GLY A 81 -2.95 -10.68 -5.53
C GLY A 81 -2.64 -10.08 -6.92
N LYS A 82 -3.12 -10.71 -8.00
CA LYS A 82 -2.96 -10.17 -9.38
C LYS A 82 -3.74 -8.87 -9.57
N ILE A 83 -5.00 -8.84 -9.13
CA ILE A 83 -5.84 -7.64 -9.20
C ILE A 83 -5.22 -6.52 -8.38
N TYR A 84 -4.71 -6.83 -7.17
CA TYR A 84 -4.03 -5.87 -6.32
C TYR A 84 -2.80 -5.26 -7.01
N LEU A 85 -1.98 -6.07 -7.65
CA LEU A 85 -0.77 -5.61 -8.37
C LEU A 85 -1.13 -4.71 -9.56
N VAL A 86 -2.09 -5.12 -10.39
CA VAL A 86 -2.57 -4.31 -11.52
C VAL A 86 -3.16 -2.99 -11.04
N TRP A 87 -3.92 -3.03 -9.93
CA TRP A 87 -4.48 -1.82 -9.32
C TRP A 87 -3.38 -0.87 -8.84
N THR A 88 -2.35 -1.40 -8.17
CA THR A 88 -1.21 -0.60 -7.69
C THR A 88 -0.43 0.05 -8.84
N LEU A 89 -0.25 -0.65 -9.96
CA LEU A 89 0.36 -0.05 -11.16
C LEU A 89 -0.53 1.05 -11.76
N GLY A 90 -1.84 0.84 -11.81
CA GLY A 90 -2.81 1.84 -12.25
C GLY A 90 -2.82 3.08 -11.34
N GLU A 91 -2.71 2.89 -10.04
CA GLU A 91 -2.58 3.95 -9.05
C GLU A 91 -1.32 4.80 -9.28
N MET A 92 -0.18 4.14 -9.51
CA MET A 92 1.08 4.80 -9.84
C MET A 92 0.99 5.60 -11.15
N LEU A 93 0.36 5.02 -12.16
CA LEU A 93 0.17 5.70 -13.44
C LEU A 93 -0.71 6.93 -13.29
N THR A 94 -1.82 6.82 -12.55
CA THR A 94 -2.73 7.94 -12.28
C THR A 94 -2.01 9.06 -11.51
N ALA A 95 -1.28 8.72 -10.47
CA ALA A 95 -0.50 9.67 -9.69
C ALA A 95 0.58 10.35 -10.56
N ALA A 96 1.27 9.60 -11.42
CA ALA A 96 2.27 10.17 -12.35
C ALA A 96 1.65 11.15 -13.33
N LEU A 97 0.46 10.85 -13.88
CA LEU A 97 -0.25 11.75 -14.79
C LEU A 97 -0.63 13.08 -14.12
N PHE A 98 -1.11 13.04 -12.88
CA PHE A 98 -1.43 14.27 -12.16
C PHE A 98 -0.18 15.06 -11.73
N CYS A 99 0.86 14.38 -11.28
CA CYS A 99 2.13 15.04 -10.95
C CYS A 99 2.77 15.66 -12.19
N SER A 100 2.78 14.94 -13.32
CA SER A 100 3.34 15.46 -14.58
C SER A 100 2.54 16.63 -15.15
N LEU A 101 1.21 16.65 -14.94
CA LEU A 101 0.38 17.78 -15.33
C LEU A 101 0.79 19.05 -14.56
N TYR A 102 0.99 18.93 -13.26
CA TYR A 102 1.49 20.04 -12.44
C TYR A 102 2.87 20.52 -12.94
N ILE A 103 3.81 19.60 -13.14
CA ILE A 103 5.15 19.91 -13.61
C ILE A 103 5.09 20.59 -14.98
N PHE A 104 4.33 20.04 -15.92
CA PHE A 104 4.16 20.58 -17.27
C PHE A 104 3.54 21.97 -17.31
N LEU A 105 2.58 22.26 -16.39
CA LEU A 105 1.95 23.58 -16.31
C LEU A 105 2.86 24.63 -15.65
N MET A 106 3.80 24.20 -14.82
CA MET A 106 4.70 25.11 -14.10
C MET A 106 6.01 25.40 -14.84
N GLU A 107 6.36 24.61 -15.82
CA GLU A 107 7.62 24.71 -16.55
C GLU A 107 7.39 24.79 -18.06
N ASP A 108 8.09 25.72 -18.71
CA ASP A 108 8.03 25.89 -20.17
C ASP A 108 9.10 25.01 -20.81
N TYR A 109 8.85 23.70 -20.82
CA TYR A 109 9.85 22.70 -21.21
C TYR A 109 10.14 22.62 -22.72
N GLY A 110 9.30 23.13 -23.56
CA GLY A 110 9.40 22.86 -25.02
C GLY A 110 9.34 21.36 -25.39
N VAL A 111 9.02 20.48 -24.41
CA VAL A 111 8.86 19.03 -24.57
C VAL A 111 7.39 18.63 -24.46
N SER A 112 7.05 17.44 -24.98
CA SER A 112 5.67 16.98 -24.95
C SER A 112 5.25 16.55 -23.54
N TYR A 113 3.96 16.75 -23.20
CA TYR A 113 3.39 16.28 -21.94
C TYR A 113 3.65 14.78 -21.68
N PHE A 114 3.56 13.95 -22.69
CA PHE A 114 3.77 12.49 -22.55
C PHE A 114 5.21 12.12 -22.20
N GLU A 115 6.16 12.92 -22.63
CA GLU A 115 7.56 12.74 -22.27
C GLU A 115 7.78 13.07 -20.79
N VAL A 116 7.25 14.20 -20.32
CA VAL A 116 7.24 14.56 -18.88
C VAL A 116 6.54 13.48 -18.05
N ALA A 117 5.39 12.98 -18.52
CA ALA A 117 4.64 11.91 -17.84
C ALA A 117 5.44 10.60 -17.75
N GLY A 118 6.16 10.24 -18.79
CA GLY A 118 7.04 9.06 -18.80
C GLY A 118 8.16 9.17 -17.77
N TYR A 119 8.89 10.28 -17.74
CA TYR A 119 9.93 10.53 -16.74
C TYR A 119 9.36 10.55 -15.32
N THR A 120 8.23 11.22 -15.11
CA THR A 120 7.58 11.29 -13.81
C THR A 120 7.14 9.91 -13.34
N PHE A 121 6.61 9.07 -14.23
CA PHE A 121 6.20 7.70 -13.90
C PHE A 121 7.40 6.83 -13.48
N ILE A 122 8.50 6.87 -14.21
CA ILE A 122 9.71 6.12 -13.89
C ILE A 122 10.28 6.55 -12.55
N ASN A 123 10.39 7.86 -12.28
CA ASN A 123 10.88 8.39 -11.03
C ASN A 123 9.96 8.02 -9.86
N LEU A 124 8.66 8.16 -10.03
CA LEU A 124 7.68 7.79 -9.01
C LEU A 124 7.72 6.30 -8.70
N LEU A 125 7.83 5.46 -9.72
CA LEU A 125 7.96 4.02 -9.56
C LEU A 125 9.24 3.66 -8.79
N ALA A 126 10.37 4.25 -9.13
CA ALA A 126 11.64 4.04 -8.44
C ALA A 126 11.56 4.45 -6.95
N ILE A 127 10.94 5.60 -6.64
CA ILE A 127 10.79 6.08 -5.26
C ILE A 127 9.81 5.20 -4.47
N CYS A 128 8.69 4.84 -5.08
CA CYS A 128 7.61 4.14 -4.37
C CYS A 128 7.84 2.64 -4.21
N VAL A 129 8.74 2.01 -4.96
CA VAL A 129 9.12 0.59 -4.78
C VAL A 129 9.51 0.29 -3.33
N TYR A 130 10.23 1.19 -2.66
CA TYR A 130 10.67 0.98 -1.29
C TYR A 130 9.51 0.93 -0.28
N PRO A 131 8.64 1.94 -0.17
CA PRO A 131 7.54 1.90 0.78
C PRO A 131 6.52 0.80 0.47
N PHE A 132 6.28 0.47 -0.80
CA PHE A 132 5.45 -0.68 -1.16
C PHE A 132 6.06 -2.00 -0.68
N GLY A 133 7.37 -2.19 -0.88
CA GLY A 133 8.08 -3.37 -0.41
C GLY A 133 8.03 -3.50 1.11
N PHE A 134 8.24 -2.42 1.85
CA PHE A 134 8.15 -2.41 3.31
C PHE A 134 6.73 -2.69 3.81
N LEU A 135 5.72 -2.07 3.23
CA LEU A 135 4.33 -2.32 3.61
C LEU A 135 3.90 -3.75 3.32
N TRP A 136 4.34 -4.31 2.18
CA TRP A 136 4.07 -5.70 1.84
C TRP A 136 4.77 -6.67 2.79
N LEU A 137 6.06 -6.45 3.06
CA LEU A 137 6.83 -7.28 3.99
C LEU A 137 6.27 -7.22 5.41
N GLY A 138 5.91 -6.03 5.87
CA GLY A 138 5.24 -5.83 7.16
C GLY A 138 3.92 -6.60 7.23
N ALA A 139 3.08 -6.51 6.20
CA ALA A 139 1.83 -7.25 6.14
C ALA A 139 2.04 -8.78 6.15
N GLU A 140 3.08 -9.29 5.49
CA GLU A 140 3.45 -10.72 5.50
C GLU A 140 3.87 -11.18 6.90
N ILE A 141 4.71 -10.39 7.59
CA ILE A 141 5.17 -10.69 8.96
C ILE A 141 3.97 -10.72 9.91
N PHE A 142 3.14 -9.68 9.92
CA PHE A 142 1.95 -9.63 10.78
C PHE A 142 0.95 -10.75 10.47
N ALA A 143 0.86 -11.19 9.22
CA ALA A 143 -0.01 -12.31 8.85
C ALA A 143 0.50 -13.64 9.42
N ARG A 144 1.83 -13.84 9.48
CA ARG A 144 2.46 -15.02 10.08
C ARG A 144 2.32 -15.03 11.60
N ASP A 145 2.61 -13.91 12.26
CA ASP A 145 2.47 -13.79 13.72
C ASP A 145 1.05 -14.11 14.19
N LYS A 146 0.03 -13.75 13.41
CA LYS A 146 -1.36 -14.12 13.68
C LYS A 146 -1.64 -15.61 13.50
N GLU A 147 -0.96 -16.30 12.59
CA GLU A 147 -1.07 -17.75 12.45
C GLU A 147 -0.47 -18.49 13.64
N ASP A 148 0.71 -18.03 14.08
CA ASP A 148 1.42 -18.62 15.22
C ASP A 148 0.73 -18.31 16.57
N ALA A 149 0.05 -17.15 16.69
CA ALA A 149 -0.69 -16.74 17.85
C ALA A 149 -2.12 -17.34 17.94
N THR A 150 -2.60 -17.98 16.86
CA THR A 150 -3.87 -18.73 16.94
C THR A 150 -3.60 -20.00 17.72
N PRO A 151 -4.16 -20.20 18.94
CA PRO A 151 -3.91 -21.40 19.72
C PRO A 151 -4.25 -22.61 18.84
N ALA A 152 -3.33 -23.56 18.83
CA ALA A 152 -3.52 -24.80 18.10
C ALA A 152 -4.89 -25.38 18.48
N ASP A 153 -5.78 -25.27 17.51
CA ASP A 153 -6.96 -26.10 17.40
C ASP A 153 -7.87 -26.19 18.64
N ASP A 154 -8.92 -25.37 18.61
CA ASP A 154 -10.12 -25.57 19.46
C ASP A 154 -10.68 -27.00 19.33
N ASN A 155 -10.32 -27.73 18.27
CA ASN A 155 -10.53 -29.16 18.09
C ASN A 155 -9.77 -30.03 19.10
N SER A 156 -8.64 -29.59 19.65
CA SER A 156 -7.96 -30.34 20.71
C SER A 156 -8.73 -30.27 22.03
N LEU A 157 -9.31 -29.11 22.33
CA LEU A 157 -10.19 -28.94 23.49
C LEU A 157 -11.50 -29.70 23.32
N ILE A 158 -12.07 -29.76 22.13
CA ILE A 158 -13.26 -30.56 21.81
C ILE A 158 -12.93 -32.05 21.86
N ARG A 159 -11.79 -32.50 21.36
CA ARG A 159 -11.31 -33.87 21.49
C ARG A 159 -11.07 -34.26 22.94
N PHE A 160 -10.44 -33.41 23.74
CA PHE A 160 -10.25 -33.68 25.17
C PHE A 160 -11.59 -33.75 25.92
N HIS A 161 -12.54 -32.89 25.56
CA HIS A 161 -13.85 -32.93 26.18
C HIS A 161 -14.66 -34.19 25.80
N ASP A 162 -14.54 -34.65 24.58
CA ASP A 162 -15.19 -35.88 24.11
C ASP A 162 -14.51 -37.15 24.67
N GLU A 163 -13.18 -37.16 24.78
CA GLU A 163 -12.45 -38.24 25.45
C GLU A 163 -12.76 -38.28 26.95
N TYR A 164 -12.89 -37.13 27.60
CA TYR A 164 -13.26 -37.05 29.01
C TYR A 164 -14.71 -37.52 29.27
N LYS A 165 -15.63 -37.25 28.35
CA LYS A 165 -16.99 -37.77 28.38
C LYS A 165 -17.01 -39.28 28.19
N LYS A 166 -16.21 -39.82 27.25
CA LYS A 166 -16.07 -41.28 27.05
C LYS A 166 -15.46 -41.97 28.27
N LEU A 167 -14.44 -41.37 28.90
CA LEU A 167 -13.86 -41.90 30.16
C LEU A 167 -14.85 -41.85 31.33
N ARG A 168 -15.70 -40.84 31.39
CA ARG A 168 -16.73 -40.75 32.48
C ARG A 168 -17.86 -41.75 32.30
N LEU A 169 -18.17 -42.11 31.05
CA LEU A 169 -19.17 -43.15 30.76
C LEU A 169 -18.64 -44.60 31.00
N VAL A 170 -17.33 -44.79 30.96
CA VAL A 170 -16.69 -46.10 31.22
C VAL A 170 -16.44 -46.34 32.72
N ILE A 171 -16.35 -45.29 33.54
CA ILE A 171 -16.07 -45.38 34.99
C ILE A 171 -17.37 -45.39 35.82
N ALA A 172 -18.53 -45.13 35.22
CA ALA A 172 -19.80 -45.23 35.92
C ALA A 172 -20.22 -46.72 35.99
N PRO A 173 -20.09 -47.40 37.11
CA PRO A 173 -20.57 -48.79 37.22
C PRO A 173 -22.10 -48.79 37.11
N GLU A 174 -22.60 -49.65 36.26
CA GLU A 174 -24.01 -49.95 36.26
C GLU A 174 -24.38 -50.45 37.67
N ALA A 175 -25.28 -49.69 38.33
CA ALA A 175 -25.99 -50.16 39.55
C ALA A 175 -27.42 -50.50 39.18
#